data_3bad242aa2d20bb514f1a4b928763f91
#
_entry.id   3bad242aa2d20bb514f1a4b928763f91
#
_cell.length_a   1.000
_cell.length_b   1.000
_cell.length_c   1.000
_cell.angle_alpha   90.00
_cell.angle_beta   90.00
_cell.angle_gamma   90.00
#
_symmetry.space_group_name_H-M   'P 1'
#
loop_
_entity.id
_entity.type
_entity.pdbx_description
1 polymer ?
#
loop_
_entity_poly.entity_id
_entity_poly.type
_entity_poly.pdbx_seq_one_letter_code
_entity_poly.pdbx_strand_id
1 'polypeptide(L)'
;DDIESSWAGLRPLIAGNSASDYNGGNNGTISDESFNSLIATVEAYLSKEKTREDVESAVSKLESSTSEKHLDPSAVSRGSSLDRDDNGLLTLAGGKITDYRKMAEGAMERVVDILKAEFDRSFKLINSKTYPVSGGELNPANVDSEIEAFAQLGVSRGLDSKEAHYLANLYGSNAPKVFALAHSLEQAPGLSLADTLSLHYAMRNELALSPVDFLLRRTN
;
A
#
# COMPACT_ATOMS: atom_id res chain seq x y z
N ASP A 1 -14.59 -19.38 25.93
CA ASP A 1 -13.96 -18.16 25.37
C ASP A 1 -13.70 -18.42 23.92
N ASP A 2 -14.29 -17.58 23.05
CA ASP A 2 -14.26 -17.77 21.60
C ASP A 2 -13.12 -16.97 20.93
N ILE A 3 -12.13 -16.49 21.71
CA ILE A 3 -10.96 -15.77 21.21
C ILE A 3 -9.86 -16.78 20.90
N GLU A 4 -9.59 -16.99 19.61
CA GLU A 4 -8.53 -17.88 19.14
C GLU A 4 -7.15 -17.21 19.10
N SER A 5 -7.10 -15.92 18.78
CA SER A 5 -5.87 -15.13 18.79
C SER A 5 -6.12 -13.65 19.01
N SER A 6 -5.11 -12.93 19.49
CA SER A 6 -5.14 -11.47 19.60
C SER A 6 -3.80 -10.88 19.19
N TRP A 7 -3.84 -9.71 18.56
CA TRP A 7 -2.65 -8.95 18.19
C TRP A 7 -2.90 -7.45 18.36
N ALA A 8 -1.83 -6.70 18.53
CA ALA A 8 -1.87 -5.25 18.63
C ALA A 8 -0.65 -4.64 17.92
N GLY A 9 -0.81 -3.43 17.42
CA GLY A 9 0.27 -2.68 16.78
C GLY A 9 0.02 -1.18 16.86
N LEU A 10 1.09 -0.41 16.72
CA LEU A 10 1.04 1.04 16.66
C LEU A 10 1.00 1.46 15.18
N ARG A 11 0.04 2.33 14.86
CA ARG A 11 -0.02 2.97 13.55
C ARG A 11 0.53 4.39 13.66
N PRO A 12 1.65 4.73 13.00
CA PRO A 12 2.04 6.11 12.85
C PRO A 12 1.01 6.82 11.95
N LEU A 13 0.53 7.96 12.41
CA LEU A 13 -0.38 8.81 11.65
C LEU A 13 0.45 9.93 11.02
N ILE A 14 0.11 10.31 9.79
CA ILE A 14 0.77 11.43 9.12
C ILE A 14 0.14 12.72 9.62
N ALA A 15 0.94 13.53 10.28
CA ALA A 15 0.62 14.91 10.57
C ALA A 15 1.11 15.75 9.39
N GLY A 16 0.21 16.12 8.49
CA GLY A 16 0.59 16.94 7.34
C GLY A 16 -0.57 17.74 6.81
N ASN A 17 -0.25 18.96 6.42
CA ASN A 17 -1.15 19.91 5.75
C ASN A 17 -1.09 19.75 4.22
N SER A 18 -0.69 18.62 3.68
CA SER A 18 -0.62 18.47 2.24
C SER A 18 -2.03 18.33 1.65
N ALA A 19 -2.36 19.25 0.77
CA ALA A 19 -3.61 19.28 0.01
C ALA A 19 -3.76 18.12 -1.00
N SER A 20 -2.85 17.16 -0.98
CA SER A 20 -2.87 15.99 -1.86
C SER A 20 -3.48 14.77 -1.17
N ASP A 21 -4.70 14.93 -0.64
CA ASP A 21 -5.47 13.78 -0.19
C ASP A 21 -6.03 13.04 -1.40
N TYR A 22 -5.34 12.01 -1.79
CA TYR A 22 -5.70 11.15 -2.92
C TYR A 22 -7.04 10.43 -2.73
N ASN A 23 -7.58 10.37 -1.52
CA ASN A 23 -8.79 9.63 -1.17
C ASN A 23 -9.85 10.44 -0.41
N GLY A 24 -9.93 11.78 -0.62
CA GLY A 24 -11.08 12.56 -0.16
C GLY A 24 -11.35 12.53 1.35
N GLY A 25 -10.32 12.32 2.16
CA GLY A 25 -10.40 12.53 3.60
C GLY A 25 -10.44 14.04 3.87
N ASN A 26 -11.43 14.48 4.63
CA ASN A 26 -11.66 15.86 4.99
C ASN A 26 -10.56 16.32 5.98
N ASN A 27 -9.36 16.58 5.44
CA ASN A 27 -8.23 17.10 6.20
C ASN A 27 -8.24 18.60 6.14
N GLY A 28 -8.30 19.19 7.30
CA GLY A 28 -8.01 20.59 7.52
C GLY A 28 -8.22 21.49 6.29
N THR A 29 -9.38 21.42 5.67
CA THR A 29 -9.72 22.30 4.57
C THR A 29 -9.51 23.70 5.08
N ILE A 30 -8.60 24.42 4.44
CA ILE A 30 -8.63 25.88 4.49
C ILE A 30 -10.09 26.23 4.30
N SER A 31 -10.71 26.87 5.28
CA SER A 31 -12.13 27.20 5.16
C SER A 31 -12.29 28.04 3.89
N ASP A 32 -13.41 27.85 3.17
CA ASP A 32 -13.72 28.66 1.98
C ASP A 32 -13.60 30.15 2.28
N GLU A 33 -13.90 30.57 3.52
CA GLU A 33 -13.72 31.95 4.00
C GLU A 33 -12.24 32.36 4.03
N SER A 34 -11.35 31.52 4.53
CA SER A 34 -9.92 31.83 4.60
C SER A 34 -9.30 31.82 3.19
N PHE A 35 -9.73 30.93 2.33
CA PHE A 35 -9.29 30.89 0.94
C PHE A 35 -9.80 32.11 0.15
N ASN A 36 -11.07 32.46 0.28
CA ASN A 36 -11.66 33.63 -0.36
C ASN A 36 -11.03 34.92 0.15
N SER A 37 -10.66 34.99 1.45
CA SER A 37 -9.94 36.12 2.04
C SER A 37 -8.53 36.28 1.44
N LEU A 38 -7.83 35.20 1.19
CA LEU A 38 -6.54 35.23 0.50
C LEU A 38 -6.70 35.72 -0.96
N ILE A 39 -7.67 35.18 -1.69
CA ILE A 39 -7.97 35.62 -3.07
C ILE A 39 -8.27 37.11 -3.11
N ALA A 40 -9.16 37.61 -2.25
CA ALA A 40 -9.50 39.02 -2.18
C ALA A 40 -8.26 39.89 -1.86
N THR A 41 -7.34 39.39 -1.02
CA THR A 41 -6.10 40.11 -0.70
C THR A 41 -5.13 40.14 -1.90
N VAL A 42 -5.05 39.08 -2.68
CA VAL A 42 -4.24 39.02 -3.89
C VAL A 42 -4.85 39.94 -4.99
N GLU A 43 -6.17 39.93 -5.16
CA GLU A 43 -6.84 40.81 -6.11
C GLU A 43 -6.66 42.31 -5.76
N ALA A 44 -6.74 42.64 -4.47
CA ALA A 44 -6.46 43.99 -3.97
C ALA A 44 -5.00 44.39 -4.12
N TYR A 45 -4.06 43.44 -4.06
CA TYR A 45 -2.65 43.65 -4.40
C TYR A 45 -2.46 43.94 -5.91
N LEU A 46 -3.11 43.17 -6.77
CA LEU A 46 -3.05 43.37 -8.23
C LEU A 46 -3.66 44.74 -8.64
N SER A 47 -4.68 45.18 -7.93
CA SER A 47 -5.30 46.53 -8.13
C SER A 47 -4.54 47.64 -7.45
N LYS A 48 -3.41 47.37 -6.79
CA LYS A 48 -2.55 48.33 -6.04
C LYS A 48 -3.21 48.97 -4.82
N GLU A 49 -4.25 48.35 -4.27
CA GLU A 49 -4.92 48.77 -3.04
C GLU A 49 -4.24 48.21 -1.79
N LYS A 50 -3.48 47.11 -1.93
CA LYS A 50 -2.72 46.46 -0.87
C LYS A 50 -1.24 46.26 -1.28
N THR A 51 -0.40 46.06 -0.28
CA THR A 51 1.05 45.85 -0.46
C THR A 51 1.40 44.36 -0.49
N ARG A 52 2.62 44.08 -0.88
CA ARG A 52 3.18 42.71 -0.82
C ARG A 52 3.19 42.17 0.61
N GLU A 53 3.44 43.02 1.59
CA GLU A 53 3.47 42.66 3.02
C GLU A 53 2.08 42.21 3.51
N ASP A 54 1.00 42.79 2.95
CA ASP A 54 -0.39 42.37 3.24
C ASP A 54 -0.65 40.96 2.72
N VAL A 55 -0.11 40.61 1.55
CA VAL A 55 -0.23 39.26 0.97
C VAL A 55 0.59 38.26 1.80
N GLU A 56 1.84 38.60 2.15
CA GLU A 56 2.69 37.76 3.01
C GLU A 56 2.05 37.55 4.40
N SER A 57 1.41 38.57 4.95
CA SER A 57 0.66 38.47 6.21
C SER A 57 -0.58 37.57 6.09
N ALA A 58 -1.29 37.63 4.97
CA ALA A 58 -2.46 36.78 4.72
C ALA A 58 -2.05 35.29 4.54
N VAL A 59 -0.93 35.04 3.86
CA VAL A 59 -0.35 33.69 3.74
C VAL A 59 0.09 33.17 5.10
N SER A 60 0.82 33.95 5.89
CA SER A 60 1.26 33.55 7.24
C SER A 60 0.09 33.30 8.19
N LYS A 61 -0.99 34.06 8.08
CA LYS A 61 -2.23 33.78 8.83
C LYS A 61 -2.91 32.48 8.40
N LEU A 62 -2.86 32.18 7.12
CA LEU A 62 -3.37 30.92 6.60
C LEU A 62 -2.55 29.74 7.13
N GLU A 63 -1.21 29.86 7.08
CA GLU A 63 -0.29 28.85 7.62
C GLU A 63 -0.42 28.66 9.13
N SER A 64 -0.58 29.74 9.91
CA SER A 64 -0.79 29.66 11.34
C SER A 64 -2.16 29.09 11.72
N SER A 65 -3.20 29.38 10.96
CA SER A 65 -4.54 28.80 11.19
C SER A 65 -4.60 27.30 10.95
N THR A 66 -3.65 26.77 10.17
CA THR A 66 -3.48 25.35 9.92
C THR A 66 -2.53 24.69 10.95
N SER A 67 -1.62 25.42 11.58
CA SER A 67 -0.60 24.86 12.49
C SER A 67 -0.98 24.83 13.97
N GLU A 68 -1.97 25.58 14.44
CA GLU A 68 -2.29 25.71 15.87
C GLU A 68 -3.42 24.82 16.41
N LYS A 69 -4.02 23.94 15.62
CA LYS A 69 -4.91 22.94 16.20
C LYS A 69 -4.06 21.82 16.78
N HIS A 70 -4.00 21.74 18.11
CA HIS A 70 -3.75 20.48 18.82
C HIS A 70 -4.68 19.45 18.18
N LEU A 71 -4.10 18.65 17.29
CA LEU A 71 -4.84 17.62 16.56
C LEU A 71 -5.30 16.62 17.60
N ASP A 72 -6.59 16.63 17.89
CA ASP A 72 -7.24 15.50 18.55
C ASP A 72 -6.81 14.24 17.77
N PRO A 73 -6.29 13.21 18.42
CA PRO A 73 -5.90 11.97 17.74
C PRO A 73 -7.00 11.38 16.85
N SER A 74 -8.26 11.70 17.12
CA SER A 74 -9.42 11.33 16.28
C SER A 74 -9.55 12.15 15.00
N ALA A 75 -8.95 13.35 14.96
CA ALA A 75 -8.99 14.28 13.84
C ALA A 75 -7.77 14.17 12.90
N VAL A 76 -6.77 13.32 13.26
CA VAL A 76 -5.61 13.09 12.40
C VAL A 76 -6.03 12.33 11.16
N SER A 77 -5.59 12.83 10.00
CA SER A 77 -5.94 12.24 8.71
C SER A 77 -5.61 10.75 8.61
N ARG A 78 -6.56 10.02 8.08
CA ARG A 78 -6.38 8.62 7.66
C ARG A 78 -6.22 8.51 6.15
N GLY A 79 -6.00 9.63 5.47
CA GLY A 79 -5.70 9.70 4.05
C GLY A 79 -4.29 9.20 3.72
N SER A 80 -3.99 9.11 2.44
CA SER A 80 -2.64 8.87 1.94
C SER A 80 -2.08 10.13 1.31
N SER A 81 -0.79 10.36 1.44
CA SER A 81 -0.05 11.38 0.71
C SER A 81 0.87 10.73 -0.32
N LEU A 82 1.09 11.44 -1.43
CA LEU A 82 2.06 11.07 -2.45
C LEU A 82 2.90 12.30 -2.77
N ASP A 83 4.09 12.31 -2.25
CA ASP A 83 5.02 13.43 -2.35
C ASP A 83 6.18 13.09 -3.29
N ARG A 84 6.76 14.11 -3.93
CA ARG A 84 7.93 13.97 -4.78
C ARG A 84 9.03 14.89 -4.26
N ASP A 85 10.15 14.31 -3.91
CA ASP A 85 11.34 15.04 -3.49
C ASP A 85 12.07 15.69 -4.68
N ASP A 86 12.95 16.65 -4.42
CA ASP A 86 13.77 17.33 -5.44
C ASP A 86 14.66 16.36 -6.24
N ASN A 87 15.06 15.24 -5.63
CA ASN A 87 15.82 14.18 -6.30
C ASN A 87 14.97 13.25 -7.17
N GLY A 88 13.65 13.47 -7.21
CA GLY A 88 12.69 12.68 -8.00
C GLY A 88 12.12 11.46 -7.28
N LEU A 89 12.50 11.19 -6.02
CA LEU A 89 11.91 10.10 -5.24
C LEU A 89 10.44 10.38 -4.95
N LEU A 90 9.59 9.38 -5.21
CA LEU A 90 8.18 9.43 -4.86
C LEU A 90 7.95 8.68 -3.54
N THR A 91 7.39 9.35 -2.58
CA THR A 91 7.05 8.79 -1.27
C THR A 91 5.54 8.70 -1.12
N LEU A 92 5.01 7.47 -1.06
CA LEU A 92 3.60 7.20 -0.76
C LEU A 92 3.49 6.78 0.71
N ALA A 93 2.71 7.50 1.48
CA ALA A 93 2.58 7.25 2.91
C ALA A 93 1.13 7.38 3.38
N GLY A 94 0.80 6.76 4.54
CA GLY A 94 -0.54 6.79 5.14
C GLY A 94 -1.54 5.84 4.51
N GLY A 95 -2.81 6.21 4.63
CA GLY A 95 -3.94 5.42 4.13
C GLY A 95 -4.33 4.22 4.99
N LYS A 96 -5.43 3.60 4.61
CA LYS A 96 -5.88 2.33 5.19
C LYS A 96 -5.37 1.17 4.34
N ILE A 97 -5.08 0.05 4.99
CA ILE A 97 -4.67 -1.15 4.25
C ILE A 97 -5.73 -1.61 3.23
N THR A 98 -7.00 -1.34 3.50
CA THR A 98 -8.11 -1.64 2.58
C THR A 98 -8.10 -0.81 1.31
N ASP A 99 -7.38 0.32 1.30
CA ASP A 99 -7.29 1.24 0.16
C ASP A 99 -6.05 1.00 -0.71
N TYR A 100 -5.26 -0.04 -0.39
CA TYR A 100 -3.97 -0.34 -1.05
C TYR A 100 -4.04 -0.27 -2.59
N ARG A 101 -5.12 -0.82 -3.17
CA ARG A 101 -5.30 -0.83 -4.62
C ARG A 101 -5.46 0.57 -5.21
N LYS A 102 -6.27 1.41 -4.53
CA LYS A 102 -6.50 2.81 -4.95
C LYS A 102 -5.25 3.66 -4.77
N MET A 103 -4.53 3.43 -3.68
CA MET A 103 -3.25 4.10 -3.44
C MET A 103 -2.22 3.75 -4.53
N ALA A 104 -2.12 2.47 -4.88
CA ALA A 104 -1.25 2.01 -5.95
C ALA A 104 -1.66 2.57 -7.33
N GLU A 105 -2.98 2.59 -7.64
CA GLU A 105 -3.53 3.16 -8.88
C GLU A 105 -3.09 4.61 -9.03
N GLY A 106 -3.27 5.43 -8.01
CA GLY A 106 -2.88 6.83 -8.06
C GLY A 106 -1.38 7.07 -8.09
N ALA A 107 -0.61 6.29 -7.38
CA ALA A 107 0.85 6.37 -7.50
C ALA A 107 1.31 6.05 -8.93
N MET A 108 0.73 5.04 -9.56
CA MET A 108 1.05 4.67 -10.94
C MET A 108 0.61 5.72 -11.96
N GLU A 109 -0.55 6.35 -11.78
CA GLU A 109 -0.97 7.49 -12.62
C GLU A 109 0.07 8.61 -12.56
N ARG A 110 0.52 8.98 -11.36
CA ARG A 110 1.56 9.99 -11.18
C ARG A 110 2.90 9.60 -11.83
N VAL A 111 3.31 8.34 -11.70
CA VAL A 111 4.53 7.82 -12.36
C VAL A 111 4.42 7.92 -13.88
N VAL A 112 3.28 7.53 -14.46
CA VAL A 112 3.06 7.59 -15.91
C VAL A 112 3.09 9.03 -16.41
N ASP A 113 2.49 9.97 -15.68
CA ASP A 113 2.52 11.39 -16.03
C ASP A 113 3.94 11.97 -16.02
N ILE A 114 4.73 11.63 -15.00
CA ILE A 114 6.14 12.04 -14.91
C ILE A 114 6.96 11.44 -16.05
N LEU A 115 6.80 10.15 -16.33
CA LEU A 115 7.51 9.48 -17.42
C LEU A 115 7.17 10.07 -18.78
N LYS A 116 5.93 10.47 -18.99
CA LYS A 116 5.51 11.16 -20.20
C LYS A 116 6.09 12.58 -20.30
N ALA A 117 6.00 13.34 -19.22
CA ALA A 117 6.40 14.75 -19.22
C ALA A 117 7.92 14.95 -19.28
N GLU A 118 8.68 14.13 -18.55
CA GLU A 118 10.12 14.32 -18.37
C GLU A 118 10.98 13.42 -19.26
N PHE A 119 10.45 12.26 -19.69
CA PHE A 119 11.21 11.24 -20.42
C PHE A 119 10.61 10.88 -21.78
N ASP A 120 9.51 11.53 -22.19
CA ASP A 120 8.76 11.24 -23.43
C ASP A 120 8.39 9.75 -23.58
N ARG A 121 8.07 9.11 -22.45
CA ARG A 121 7.65 7.70 -22.39
C ARG A 121 6.18 7.61 -22.04
N SER A 122 5.39 6.98 -22.90
CA SER A 122 3.97 6.77 -22.70
C SER A 122 3.67 5.31 -22.34
N PHE A 123 2.87 5.11 -21.30
CA PHE A 123 2.43 3.79 -20.84
C PHE A 123 0.90 3.76 -20.71
N LYS A 124 0.33 2.61 -21.00
CA LYS A 124 -1.10 2.37 -20.75
C LYS A 124 -1.27 1.75 -19.38
N LEU A 125 -2.05 2.39 -18.53
CA LEU A 125 -2.42 1.83 -17.24
C LEU A 125 -3.32 0.61 -17.42
N ILE A 126 -3.11 -0.40 -16.58
CA ILE A 126 -4.00 -1.56 -16.49
C ILE A 126 -5.22 -1.22 -15.65
N ASN A 127 -6.32 -1.95 -15.86
CA ASN A 127 -7.47 -1.85 -14.99
C ASN A 127 -7.21 -2.62 -13.68
N SER A 128 -6.79 -1.91 -12.64
CA SER A 128 -6.44 -2.50 -11.35
C SER A 128 -7.61 -3.23 -10.65
N LYS A 129 -8.87 -2.95 -11.03
CA LYS A 129 -10.04 -3.63 -10.47
C LYS A 129 -10.17 -5.08 -10.91
N THR A 130 -9.68 -5.39 -12.11
CA THR A 130 -9.83 -6.71 -12.73
C THR A 130 -8.50 -7.44 -12.85
N TYR A 131 -7.39 -6.78 -12.48
CA TYR A 131 -6.08 -7.41 -12.49
C TYR A 131 -5.87 -8.19 -11.19
N PRO A 132 -5.67 -9.51 -11.25
CA PRO A 132 -5.49 -10.30 -10.04
C PRO A 132 -4.12 -10.00 -9.40
N VAL A 133 -4.08 -9.97 -8.08
CA VAL A 133 -2.80 -9.98 -7.35
C VAL A 133 -2.17 -11.36 -7.45
N SER A 134 -0.84 -11.43 -7.30
CA SER A 134 -0.10 -12.70 -7.39
C SER A 134 -0.67 -13.75 -6.42
N GLY A 135 -1.00 -14.91 -6.93
CA GLY A 135 -1.68 -15.98 -6.18
C GLY A 135 -3.21 -15.91 -6.24
N GLY A 136 -3.77 -14.80 -6.77
CA GLY A 136 -5.21 -14.59 -6.89
C GLY A 136 -5.81 -14.91 -8.26
N GLU A 137 -5.05 -15.54 -9.16
CA GLU A 137 -5.57 -16.02 -10.47
C GLU A 137 -6.41 -17.29 -10.27
N LEU A 138 -7.52 -17.15 -9.55
CA LEU A 138 -8.50 -18.20 -9.26
C LEU A 138 -9.85 -17.80 -9.85
N ASN A 139 -10.63 -18.80 -10.25
CA ASN A 139 -12.01 -18.56 -10.65
C ASN A 139 -12.88 -18.34 -9.39
N PRO A 140 -13.47 -17.14 -9.19
CA PRO A 140 -14.27 -16.86 -8.01
C PRO A 140 -15.44 -17.82 -7.75
N ALA A 141 -15.93 -18.48 -8.80
CA ALA A 141 -17.02 -19.47 -8.66
C ALA A 141 -16.54 -20.84 -8.16
N ASN A 142 -15.24 -21.11 -8.21
CA ASN A 142 -14.67 -22.45 -7.98
C ASN A 142 -13.44 -22.44 -7.06
N VAL A 143 -13.27 -21.40 -6.24
CA VAL A 143 -12.07 -21.21 -5.41
C VAL A 143 -11.76 -22.47 -4.58
N ASP A 144 -12.75 -22.98 -3.85
CA ASP A 144 -12.55 -24.13 -2.97
C ASP A 144 -12.10 -25.40 -3.73
N SER A 145 -12.68 -25.63 -4.89
CA SER A 145 -12.31 -26.80 -5.70
C SER A 145 -10.93 -26.65 -6.36
N GLU A 146 -10.51 -25.43 -6.70
CA GLU A 146 -9.16 -25.16 -7.21
C GLU A 146 -8.10 -25.31 -6.11
N ILE A 147 -8.38 -24.80 -4.91
CA ILE A 147 -7.50 -24.97 -3.75
C ILE A 147 -7.37 -26.44 -3.39
N GLU A 148 -8.47 -27.21 -3.39
CA GLU A 148 -8.43 -28.64 -3.15
C GLU A 148 -7.58 -29.37 -4.21
N ALA A 149 -7.75 -29.02 -5.49
CA ALA A 149 -6.93 -29.59 -6.55
C ALA A 149 -5.43 -29.28 -6.37
N PHE A 150 -5.07 -28.07 -5.94
CA PHE A 150 -3.70 -27.72 -5.61
C PHE A 150 -3.19 -28.49 -4.38
N ALA A 151 -4.00 -28.66 -3.34
CA ALA A 151 -3.63 -29.47 -2.17
C ALA A 151 -3.33 -30.93 -2.56
N GLN A 152 -4.15 -31.53 -3.42
CA GLN A 152 -3.93 -32.88 -3.94
C GLN A 152 -2.63 -32.95 -4.76
N LEU A 153 -2.30 -31.91 -5.52
CA LEU A 153 -1.00 -31.83 -6.20
C LEU A 153 0.14 -31.82 -5.18
N GLY A 154 0.02 -31.06 -4.08
CA GLY A 154 1.01 -31.03 -2.99
C GLY A 154 1.21 -32.41 -2.37
N VAL A 155 0.13 -33.11 -2.06
CA VAL A 155 0.18 -34.51 -1.57
C VAL A 155 0.91 -35.43 -2.54
N SER A 156 0.63 -35.32 -3.84
CA SER A 156 1.31 -36.10 -4.87
C SER A 156 2.82 -35.81 -4.97
N ARG A 157 3.28 -34.70 -4.39
CA ARG A 157 4.70 -34.30 -4.29
C ARG A 157 5.36 -34.68 -2.97
N GLY A 158 4.64 -35.39 -2.10
CA GLY A 158 5.17 -35.92 -0.84
C GLY A 158 4.89 -35.08 0.40
N LEU A 159 4.04 -34.03 0.29
CA LEU A 159 3.63 -33.28 1.46
C LEU A 159 2.55 -34.06 2.26
N ASP A 160 2.50 -33.82 3.56
CA ASP A 160 1.35 -34.18 4.37
C ASP A 160 0.08 -33.45 3.89
N SER A 161 -1.09 -34.08 4.06
CA SER A 161 -2.35 -33.49 3.57
C SER A 161 -2.65 -32.14 4.20
N LYS A 162 -2.38 -31.94 5.48
CA LYS A 162 -2.63 -30.67 6.17
C LYS A 162 -1.68 -29.58 5.68
N GLU A 163 -0.39 -29.93 5.55
CA GLU A 163 0.62 -29.02 5.01
C GLU A 163 0.33 -28.63 3.56
N ALA A 164 -0.10 -29.57 2.73
CA ALA A 164 -0.49 -29.31 1.36
C ALA A 164 -1.67 -28.35 1.25
N HIS A 165 -2.71 -28.56 2.08
CA HIS A 165 -3.85 -27.64 2.15
C HIS A 165 -3.45 -26.25 2.68
N TYR A 166 -2.61 -26.20 3.71
CA TYR A 166 -2.10 -24.94 4.25
C TYR A 166 -1.37 -24.14 3.15
N LEU A 167 -0.44 -24.75 2.44
CA LEU A 167 0.30 -24.08 1.38
C LEU A 167 -0.58 -23.73 0.17
N ALA A 168 -1.56 -24.57 -0.17
CA ALA A 168 -2.52 -24.27 -1.24
C ALA A 168 -3.34 -23.01 -0.92
N ASN A 169 -3.81 -22.88 0.32
CA ASN A 169 -4.52 -21.68 0.77
C ASN A 169 -3.59 -20.45 0.87
N LEU A 170 -2.36 -20.62 1.34
CA LEU A 170 -1.41 -19.52 1.50
C LEU A 170 -0.97 -18.93 0.15
N TYR A 171 -0.70 -19.78 -0.84
CA TYR A 171 -0.12 -19.38 -2.12
C TYR A 171 -1.13 -19.28 -3.28
N GLY A 172 -2.35 -19.81 -3.11
CA GLY A 172 -3.39 -19.78 -4.14
C GLY A 172 -2.88 -20.33 -5.47
N SER A 173 -3.08 -19.61 -6.57
CA SER A 173 -2.62 -20.01 -7.91
C SER A 173 -1.09 -20.15 -8.06
N ASN A 174 -0.32 -19.68 -7.08
CA ASN A 174 1.12 -19.92 -7.03
C ASN A 174 1.51 -21.25 -6.35
N ALA A 175 0.60 -21.92 -5.66
CA ALA A 175 0.89 -23.19 -4.96
C ALA A 175 1.54 -24.25 -5.85
N PRO A 176 1.13 -24.47 -7.12
CA PRO A 176 1.81 -25.38 -8.01
C PRO A 176 3.30 -25.07 -8.23
N LYS A 177 3.69 -23.79 -8.21
CA LYS A 177 5.09 -23.36 -8.33
C LYS A 177 5.89 -23.72 -7.08
N VAL A 178 5.26 -23.58 -5.91
CA VAL A 178 5.86 -23.98 -4.62
C VAL A 178 6.06 -25.49 -4.60
N PHE A 179 5.04 -26.26 -4.94
CA PHE A 179 5.09 -27.72 -4.95
C PHE A 179 6.08 -28.30 -6.00
N ALA A 180 6.29 -27.58 -7.10
CA ALA A 180 7.28 -28.00 -8.10
C ALA A 180 8.71 -28.02 -7.55
N LEU A 181 9.02 -27.24 -6.51
CA LEU A 181 10.33 -27.23 -5.87
C LEU A 181 10.69 -28.58 -5.21
N ALA A 182 9.68 -29.37 -4.80
CA ALA A 182 9.90 -30.68 -4.19
C ALA A 182 10.70 -31.66 -5.07
N HIS A 183 10.76 -31.44 -6.39
CA HIS A 183 11.58 -32.28 -7.30
C HIS A 183 13.06 -31.99 -7.21
N SER A 184 13.47 -30.82 -6.76
CA SER A 184 14.85 -30.34 -6.83
C SER A 184 15.45 -29.98 -5.48
N LEU A 185 14.63 -29.99 -4.42
CA LEU A 185 15.07 -29.63 -3.08
C LEU A 185 14.93 -30.81 -2.15
N GLU A 186 15.99 -31.03 -1.37
CA GLU A 186 15.95 -31.92 -0.22
C GLU A 186 15.35 -31.15 0.97
N GLN A 187 14.63 -31.84 1.83
CA GLN A 187 14.09 -31.28 3.07
C GLN A 187 15.23 -30.77 3.94
N ALA A 188 15.15 -29.53 4.35
CA ALA A 188 16.16 -28.94 5.23
C ALA A 188 16.11 -29.58 6.63
N PRO A 189 17.27 -29.83 7.26
CA PRO A 189 17.31 -30.41 8.60
C PRO A 189 16.54 -29.57 9.61
N GLY A 190 15.63 -30.20 10.34
CA GLY A 190 14.81 -29.55 11.37
C GLY A 190 13.59 -28.78 10.86
N LEU A 191 13.35 -28.73 9.57
CA LEU A 191 12.14 -28.16 8.98
C LEU A 191 11.26 -29.25 8.37
N SER A 192 9.97 -29.01 8.28
CA SER A 192 9.09 -29.84 7.45
C SER A 192 9.38 -29.64 5.96
N LEU A 193 8.86 -30.54 5.11
CA LEU A 193 8.97 -30.35 3.66
C LEU A 193 8.25 -29.08 3.25
N ALA A 194 7.08 -28.81 3.81
CA ALA A 194 6.28 -27.60 3.54
C ALA A 194 7.06 -26.33 3.88
N ASP A 195 7.67 -26.26 5.06
CA ASP A 195 8.48 -25.13 5.48
C ASP A 195 9.70 -24.94 4.58
N THR A 196 10.35 -26.04 4.20
CA THR A 196 11.48 -26.02 3.29
C THR A 196 11.11 -25.40 1.92
N LEU A 197 10.00 -25.85 1.34
CA LEU A 197 9.52 -25.34 0.06
C LEU A 197 9.10 -23.87 0.16
N SER A 198 8.37 -23.51 1.23
CA SER A 198 7.94 -22.15 1.51
C SER A 198 9.12 -21.21 1.68
N LEU A 199 10.13 -21.60 2.46
CA LEU A 199 11.36 -20.81 2.64
C LEU A 199 12.08 -20.56 1.32
N HIS A 200 12.28 -21.59 0.51
CA HIS A 200 12.95 -21.43 -0.78
C HIS A 200 12.15 -20.58 -1.76
N TYR A 201 10.84 -20.70 -1.76
CA TYR A 201 9.97 -19.86 -2.57
C TYR A 201 10.05 -18.40 -2.14
N ALA A 202 9.97 -18.14 -0.82
CA ALA A 202 10.06 -16.82 -0.25
C ALA A 202 11.40 -16.12 -0.56
N MET A 203 12.52 -16.84 -0.47
CA MET A 203 13.85 -16.32 -0.82
C MET A 203 13.96 -15.94 -2.30
N ARG A 204 13.38 -16.73 -3.20
CA ARG A 204 13.52 -16.52 -4.65
C ARG A 204 12.51 -15.56 -5.25
N ASN A 205 11.30 -15.50 -4.70
CA ASN A 205 10.16 -14.82 -5.32
C ASN A 205 9.56 -13.71 -4.46
N GLU A 206 9.90 -13.64 -3.17
CA GLU A 206 9.23 -12.75 -2.21
C GLU A 206 10.21 -11.90 -1.40
N LEU A 207 11.47 -11.79 -1.83
CA LEU A 207 12.52 -10.96 -1.19
C LEU A 207 12.74 -11.25 0.29
N ALA A 208 12.60 -12.50 0.72
CA ALA A 208 13.02 -12.93 2.04
C ALA A 208 14.55 -13.04 2.07
N LEU A 209 15.22 -12.00 2.57
CA LEU A 209 16.69 -11.87 2.57
C LEU A 209 17.33 -12.27 3.90
N SER A 210 16.53 -12.37 4.94
CA SER A 210 16.96 -12.74 6.28
C SER A 210 16.00 -13.75 6.92
N PRO A 211 16.44 -14.49 7.96
CA PRO A 211 15.53 -15.37 8.71
C PRO A 211 14.33 -14.63 9.30
N VAL A 212 14.51 -13.37 9.71
CA VAL A 212 13.44 -12.52 10.25
C VAL A 212 12.36 -12.25 9.21
N ASP A 213 12.74 -12.04 7.94
CA ASP A 213 11.77 -11.82 6.86
C ASP A 213 10.87 -13.04 6.67
N PHE A 214 11.40 -14.23 6.79
CA PHE A 214 10.62 -15.45 6.68
C PHE A 214 9.81 -15.70 7.94
N LEU A 215 10.44 -15.73 9.11
CA LEU A 215 9.80 -16.13 10.37
C LEU A 215 8.70 -15.16 10.80
N LEU A 216 8.89 -13.82 10.64
CA LEU A 216 7.91 -12.84 11.10
C LEU A 216 6.89 -12.42 10.06
N ARG A 217 7.13 -12.69 8.77
CA ARG A 217 6.27 -12.20 7.69
C ARG A 217 5.63 -13.28 6.86
N ARG A 218 6.15 -14.51 6.93
CA ARG A 218 5.71 -15.63 6.10
C ARG A 218 5.21 -16.82 6.92
N THR A 219 5.55 -16.87 8.20
CA THR A 219 5.03 -17.86 9.14
C THR A 219 4.32 -17.15 10.28
N ASN A 220 3.30 -17.79 10.86
CA ASN A 220 2.56 -17.31 12.03
C ASN A 220 2.93 -18.12 13.26
#